data_a996e65ec4fcbefcca3063f030db4d43
#
_entry.id   a996e65ec4fcbefcca3063f030db4d43
#
_cell.length_a   1.000
_cell.length_b   1.000
_cell.length_c   1.000
_cell.angle_alpha   90.00
_cell.angle_beta   90.00
_cell.angle_gamma   90.00
#
_symmetry.space_group_name_H-M   'P 1'
#
loop_
_entity.id
_entity.type
_entity.pdbx_description
1 polymer ?
#
loop_
_entity_poly.entity_id
_entity_poly.type
_entity_poly.pdbx_seq_one_letter_code
_entity_poly.pdbx_strand_id
1 'polypeptide(L)'
;MCIRDSYLPKGMVLKNTLIDYWRQVHKKWNYVEISTPQIMKRTLWETSGHWDHYKDNMYTTVIDGEDFAIKPMNCPGSILVYELEPHSYRDLPLRYGELGLVHRHELSGALHGMFRVRCFTQDDAHILLAKDQIKDEVIRIAQLFDEVYSLFGLPYKIELSTMPDDHIGTREDWEKAENALADAITSIGKEYVVNPGDGAFYGPKLDFHIQDSLGRTWQCGTIQLDYQLPGRFDLEYTTSDGGKDVPVMIHRVVFGSIERFIGIITEHFAGAFPAWLAPVQVLSLIHISE
;
A
#
# COMPACT_ATOMS: atom_id res chain seq x y z
N MET A 1 -14.63 -13.06 18.68
CA MET A 1 -14.34 -12.85 17.26
C MET A 1 -14.05 -11.36 17.04
N CYS A 2 -12.79 -11.02 16.86
CA CYS A 2 -12.39 -9.62 16.71
C CYS A 2 -12.58 -9.19 15.26
N ILE A 3 -13.53 -8.31 15.02
CA ILE A 3 -13.64 -7.61 13.73
C ILE A 3 -12.48 -6.64 13.61
N ARG A 4 -12.09 -6.07 14.74
CA ARG A 4 -10.96 -5.21 14.95
C ARG A 4 -10.67 -5.13 16.45
N ASP A 5 -9.40 -5.08 16.81
CA ASP A 5 -8.98 -4.88 18.17
C ASP A 5 -8.93 -3.37 18.50
N SER A 6 -9.33 -3.05 19.74
CA SER A 6 -9.19 -1.71 20.26
C SER A 6 -7.78 -1.49 20.75
N TYR A 7 -7.21 -0.31 20.47
CA TYR A 7 -5.93 0.09 21.03
C TYR A 7 -6.12 0.69 22.44
N LEU A 8 -5.44 0.11 23.43
CA LEU A 8 -5.30 0.68 24.75
C LEU A 8 -4.22 1.78 24.76
N PRO A 9 -4.08 2.59 25.82
CA PRO A 9 -3.16 3.73 25.82
C PRO A 9 -1.73 3.40 25.39
N LYS A 10 -1.13 2.30 25.87
CA LYS A 10 0.21 1.87 25.46
C LYS A 10 0.26 1.46 23.97
N GLY A 11 -0.78 0.80 23.49
CA GLY A 11 -0.91 0.46 22.07
C GLY A 11 -1.05 1.70 21.18
N MET A 12 -1.74 2.74 21.67
CA MET A 12 -1.83 4.01 20.95
C MET A 12 -0.50 4.76 20.89
N VAL A 13 0.33 4.70 21.94
CA VAL A 13 1.69 5.25 21.89
C VAL A 13 2.49 4.56 20.78
N LEU A 14 2.50 3.23 20.75
CA LEU A 14 3.19 2.45 19.72
C LEU A 14 2.68 2.79 18.30
N LYS A 15 1.36 2.81 18.12
CA LYS A 15 0.73 3.14 16.84
C LYS A 15 1.10 4.54 16.37
N ASN A 16 0.97 5.54 17.22
CA ASN A 16 1.27 6.93 16.87
C ASN A 16 2.75 7.12 16.55
N THR A 17 3.66 6.51 17.33
CA THR A 17 5.10 6.56 17.07
C THR A 17 5.44 5.97 15.69
N LEU A 18 4.81 4.86 15.31
CA LEU A 18 4.99 4.26 14.00
C LEU A 18 4.43 5.15 12.87
N ILE A 19 3.27 5.78 13.10
CA ILE A 19 2.66 6.73 12.15
C ILE A 19 3.54 7.98 11.99
N ASP A 20 4.09 8.52 13.07
CA ASP A 20 4.97 9.68 13.03
C ASP A 20 6.28 9.36 12.30
N TYR A 21 6.83 8.16 12.50
CA TYR A 21 7.96 7.65 11.72
C TYR A 21 7.61 7.56 10.22
N TRP A 22 6.45 6.99 9.89
CA TRP A 22 5.96 6.92 8.52
C TRP A 22 5.91 8.32 7.87
N ARG A 23 5.35 9.31 8.56
CA ARG A 23 5.28 10.70 8.06
C ARG A 23 6.66 11.30 7.83
N GLN A 24 7.60 11.07 8.74
CA GLN A 24 8.99 11.56 8.59
C GLN A 24 9.66 10.95 7.35
N VAL A 25 9.56 9.65 7.16
CA VAL A 25 10.09 8.95 5.99
C VAL A 25 9.43 9.45 4.71
N HIS A 26 8.11 9.55 4.68
CA HIS A 26 7.38 10.02 3.49
C HIS A 26 7.75 11.44 3.11
N LYS A 27 7.87 12.35 4.09
CA LYS A 27 8.35 13.71 3.85
C LYS A 27 9.77 13.74 3.27
N LYS A 28 10.68 12.92 3.81
CA LYS A 28 12.06 12.77 3.30
C LYS A 28 12.07 12.30 1.84
N TRP A 29 11.15 11.40 1.49
CA TRP A 29 11.04 10.80 0.16
C TRP A 29 10.08 11.57 -0.77
N ASN A 30 9.70 12.82 -0.42
CA ASN A 30 8.87 13.72 -1.22
C ASN A 30 7.47 13.17 -1.54
N TYR A 31 6.83 12.52 -0.57
CA TYR A 31 5.41 12.20 -0.63
C TYR A 31 4.58 13.32 0.00
N VAL A 32 3.42 13.58 -0.58
CA VAL A 32 2.40 14.47 -0.06
C VAL A 32 1.32 13.65 0.61
N GLU A 33 1.01 13.93 1.89
CA GLU A 33 -0.05 13.21 2.62
C GLU A 33 -1.41 13.73 2.17
N ILE A 34 -2.28 12.80 1.77
CA ILE A 34 -3.69 13.06 1.42
C ILE A 34 -4.62 12.26 2.32
N SER A 35 -5.90 12.57 2.28
CA SER A 35 -6.96 11.78 2.94
C SER A 35 -8.22 11.79 2.08
N THR A 36 -8.76 10.62 1.82
CA THR A 36 -9.94 10.44 0.97
C THR A 36 -11.14 9.91 1.77
N PRO A 37 -12.39 10.19 1.34
CA PRO A 37 -13.58 9.72 2.02
C PRO A 37 -13.64 8.19 2.15
N GLN A 38 -14.28 7.70 3.22
CA GLN A 38 -14.41 6.27 3.46
C GLN A 38 -15.61 5.63 2.75
N ILE A 39 -16.68 6.41 2.55
CA ILE A 39 -17.90 5.96 1.90
C ILE A 39 -18.02 6.69 0.57
N MET A 40 -18.08 5.94 -0.52
CA MET A 40 -18.14 6.48 -1.87
C MET A 40 -19.20 5.76 -2.70
N LYS A 41 -19.75 6.46 -3.72
CA LYS A 41 -20.79 5.95 -4.59
C LYS A 41 -20.30 4.74 -5.39
N ARG A 42 -21.24 3.84 -5.70
CA ARG A 42 -21.03 2.65 -6.52
C ARG A 42 -20.38 2.96 -7.87
N THR A 43 -20.78 4.05 -8.52
CA THR A 43 -20.24 4.44 -9.84
C THR A 43 -18.71 4.56 -9.85
N LEU A 44 -18.09 5.04 -8.77
CA LEU A 44 -16.64 5.11 -8.65
C LEU A 44 -16.01 3.71 -8.70
N TRP A 45 -16.63 2.75 -8.04
CA TRP A 45 -16.17 1.37 -7.97
C TRP A 45 -16.40 0.60 -9.27
N GLU A 46 -17.44 0.96 -10.02
CA GLU A 46 -17.68 0.45 -11.38
C GLU A 46 -16.65 0.99 -12.35
N THR A 47 -16.37 2.30 -12.33
CA THR A 47 -15.33 2.91 -13.17
C THR A 47 -13.98 2.26 -12.91
N SER A 48 -13.59 2.05 -11.66
CA SER A 48 -12.31 1.43 -11.31
C SER A 48 -12.25 -0.09 -11.51
N GLY A 49 -13.39 -0.75 -11.79
CA GLY A 49 -13.49 -2.21 -11.94
C GLY A 49 -13.59 -2.99 -10.62
N HIS A 50 -13.48 -2.33 -9.47
CA HIS A 50 -13.58 -3.02 -8.18
C HIS A 50 -14.94 -3.64 -7.95
N TRP A 51 -16.01 -3.06 -8.51
CA TRP A 51 -17.37 -3.59 -8.38
C TRP A 51 -17.52 -4.96 -9.04
N ASP A 52 -16.81 -5.20 -10.14
CA ASP A 52 -16.89 -6.44 -10.91
C ASP A 52 -15.91 -7.51 -10.38
N HIS A 53 -14.69 -7.11 -10.00
CA HIS A 53 -13.60 -8.02 -9.65
C HIS A 53 -13.37 -8.19 -8.14
N TYR A 54 -13.95 -7.33 -7.29
CA TYR A 54 -13.66 -7.30 -5.86
C TYR A 54 -14.88 -7.17 -4.95
N LYS A 55 -16.10 -7.21 -5.49
CA LYS A 55 -17.37 -6.94 -4.78
C LYS A 55 -17.58 -7.81 -3.55
N ASP A 56 -17.22 -9.09 -3.61
CA ASP A 56 -17.41 -10.04 -2.51
C ASP A 56 -16.62 -9.66 -1.24
N ASN A 57 -15.57 -8.86 -1.42
CA ASN A 57 -14.76 -8.33 -0.33
C ASN A 57 -15.16 -6.91 0.12
N MET A 58 -16.24 -6.33 -0.43
CA MET A 58 -16.69 -4.99 -0.13
C MET A 58 -17.88 -4.99 0.85
N TYR A 59 -17.91 -3.99 1.72
CA TYR A 59 -19.11 -3.64 2.48
C TYR A 59 -19.90 -2.61 1.71
N THR A 60 -21.15 -2.92 1.38
CA THR A 60 -22.05 -2.04 0.64
C THR A 60 -23.23 -1.58 1.48
N THR A 61 -23.80 -0.43 1.16
CA THR A 61 -24.97 0.11 1.80
C THR A 61 -25.79 0.92 0.80
N VAL A 62 -27.06 1.17 1.12
CA VAL A 62 -27.96 2.02 0.33
C VAL A 62 -28.26 3.29 1.12
N ILE A 63 -28.05 4.44 0.52
CA ILE A 63 -28.33 5.76 1.11
C ILE A 63 -29.19 6.53 0.09
N ASP A 64 -30.38 6.95 0.50
CA ASP A 64 -31.32 7.69 -0.36
C ASP A 64 -31.66 7.00 -1.70
N GLY A 65 -31.67 5.66 -1.69
CA GLY A 65 -31.93 4.84 -2.88
C GLY A 65 -30.75 4.64 -3.83
N GLU A 66 -29.56 5.15 -3.49
CA GLU A 66 -28.31 4.94 -4.22
C GLU A 66 -27.38 3.97 -3.50
N ASP A 67 -26.66 3.14 -4.26
CA ASP A 67 -25.67 2.22 -3.74
C ASP A 67 -24.36 2.95 -3.40
N PHE A 68 -23.81 2.64 -2.22
CA PHE A 68 -22.51 3.09 -1.75
C PHE A 68 -21.68 1.90 -1.28
N ALA A 69 -20.37 2.07 -1.24
CA ALA A 69 -19.46 1.13 -0.59
C ALA A 69 -18.52 1.85 0.37
N ILE A 70 -18.17 1.13 1.44
CA ILE A 70 -17.06 1.52 2.31
C ILE A 70 -15.78 1.10 1.60
N LYS A 71 -14.82 2.00 1.44
CA LYS A 71 -13.64 1.76 0.63
C LYS A 71 -12.85 0.51 1.11
N PRO A 72 -12.60 -0.47 0.21
CA PRO A 72 -11.71 -1.60 0.46
C PRO A 72 -10.27 -1.28 0.09
N MET A 73 -10.07 -0.21 -0.70
CA MET A 73 -8.80 0.28 -1.24
C MET A 73 -8.85 1.81 -1.36
N ASN A 74 -7.67 2.46 -1.47
CA ASN A 74 -7.57 3.92 -1.53
C ASN A 74 -7.40 4.46 -2.97
N CYS A 75 -7.06 3.60 -3.92
CA CYS A 75 -6.69 3.99 -5.28
C CYS A 75 -7.73 4.87 -6.01
N PRO A 76 -9.05 4.57 -6.03
CA PRO A 76 -9.99 5.45 -6.72
C PRO A 76 -10.08 6.83 -6.07
N GLY A 77 -9.93 6.90 -4.73
CA GLY A 77 -9.91 8.18 -4.03
C GLY A 77 -8.71 9.04 -4.40
N SER A 78 -7.53 8.46 -4.53
CA SER A 78 -6.32 9.21 -4.92
C SER A 78 -6.36 9.65 -6.39
N ILE A 79 -7.04 8.90 -7.25
CA ILE A 79 -7.32 9.29 -8.64
C ILE A 79 -8.18 10.55 -8.67
N LEU A 80 -9.26 10.61 -7.87
CA LEU A 80 -10.08 11.81 -7.78
C LEU A 80 -9.30 13.04 -7.28
N VAL A 81 -8.28 12.84 -6.44
CA VAL A 81 -7.40 13.95 -6.02
C VAL A 81 -6.54 14.44 -7.20
N TYR A 82 -6.04 13.54 -8.03
CA TYR A 82 -5.32 13.91 -9.24
C TYR A 82 -6.19 14.72 -10.22
N GLU A 83 -7.45 14.36 -10.39
CA GLU A 83 -8.40 15.04 -11.30
C GLU A 83 -8.74 16.48 -10.91
N LEU A 84 -8.44 16.90 -9.66
CA LEU A 84 -8.79 18.25 -9.18
C LEU A 84 -8.05 19.36 -9.92
N GLU A 85 -6.88 19.07 -10.49
CA GLU A 85 -6.03 20.05 -11.15
C GLU A 85 -5.44 19.49 -12.45
N PRO A 86 -5.19 20.34 -13.47
CA PRO A 86 -4.49 19.91 -14.67
C PRO A 86 -3.00 19.69 -14.39
N HIS A 87 -2.41 18.63 -14.92
CA HIS A 87 -1.01 18.30 -14.74
C HIS A 87 -0.21 18.33 -16.04
N SER A 88 1.09 18.54 -15.92
CA SER A 88 2.07 18.48 -17.00
C SER A 88 3.21 17.50 -16.68
N TYR A 89 4.01 17.17 -17.67
CA TYR A 89 5.20 16.33 -17.48
C TYR A 89 6.18 16.87 -16.42
N ARG A 90 6.14 18.18 -16.11
CA ARG A 90 6.99 18.82 -15.09
C ARG A 90 6.54 18.53 -13.66
N ASP A 91 5.28 18.20 -13.49
CA ASP A 91 4.69 17.90 -12.19
C ASP A 91 4.91 16.42 -11.81
N LEU A 92 5.16 15.57 -12.81
CA LEU A 92 5.36 14.13 -12.62
C LEU A 92 6.82 13.81 -12.22
N PRO A 93 7.03 12.82 -11.34
CA PRO A 93 6.03 11.97 -10.69
C PRO A 93 5.37 12.64 -9.48
N LEU A 94 4.04 12.54 -9.41
CA LEU A 94 3.24 12.95 -8.24
C LEU A 94 3.11 11.78 -7.26
N ARG A 95 3.43 12.01 -5.98
CA ARG A 95 3.46 10.96 -4.95
C ARG A 95 2.49 11.29 -3.84
N TYR A 96 1.33 10.67 -3.85
CA TYR A 96 0.30 10.81 -2.82
C TYR A 96 0.39 9.68 -1.81
N GLY A 97 0.65 9.99 -0.53
CA GLY A 97 0.63 9.03 0.57
C GLY A 97 -0.64 9.17 1.39
N GLU A 98 -1.25 8.07 1.78
CA GLU A 98 -2.46 8.05 2.59
C GLU A 98 -2.37 6.98 3.67
N LEU A 99 -2.58 7.38 4.94
CA LEU A 99 -2.89 6.44 6.01
C LEU A 99 -4.39 6.10 5.93
N GLY A 100 -4.73 5.30 4.92
CA GLY A 100 -6.10 5.01 4.54
C GLY A 100 -6.75 3.96 5.42
N LEU A 101 -7.82 4.33 6.14
CA LEU A 101 -8.63 3.36 6.85
C LEU A 101 -9.53 2.63 5.85
N VAL A 102 -9.29 1.35 5.65
CA VAL A 102 -10.02 0.51 4.70
C VAL A 102 -10.75 -0.64 5.40
N HIS A 103 -11.80 -1.14 4.74
CA HIS A 103 -12.62 -2.23 5.26
C HIS A 103 -12.76 -3.32 4.20
N ARG A 104 -12.42 -4.55 4.59
CA ARG A 104 -12.55 -5.72 3.71
C ARG A 104 -13.38 -6.80 4.38
N HIS A 105 -14.31 -7.38 3.64
CA HIS A 105 -15.13 -8.51 4.10
C HIS A 105 -14.29 -9.80 4.07
N GLU A 106 -13.36 -9.91 5.02
CA GLU A 106 -12.58 -11.15 5.20
C GLU A 106 -13.45 -12.26 5.79
N LEU A 107 -13.27 -13.48 5.31
CA LEU A 107 -13.96 -14.66 5.85
C LEU A 107 -13.60 -14.85 7.33
N SER A 108 -14.58 -15.24 8.15
CA SER A 108 -14.38 -15.40 9.60
C SER A 108 -13.25 -16.36 9.95
N GLY A 109 -13.05 -17.44 9.18
CA GLY A 109 -11.97 -18.40 9.39
C GLY A 109 -10.58 -17.89 9.03
N ALA A 110 -10.47 -16.77 8.29
CA ALA A 110 -9.20 -16.16 7.92
C ALA A 110 -8.72 -15.11 8.94
N LEU A 111 -9.58 -14.69 9.86
CA LEU A 111 -9.25 -13.65 10.84
C LEU A 111 -8.22 -14.17 11.85
N HIS A 112 -7.15 -13.41 12.08
CA HIS A 112 -6.06 -13.82 12.96
C HIS A 112 -5.43 -12.64 13.68
N GLY A 113 -5.83 -12.36 14.92
CA GLY A 113 -5.30 -11.29 15.76
C GLY A 113 -5.20 -9.95 15.00
N MET A 114 -4.05 -9.30 15.07
CA MET A 114 -3.75 -8.07 14.33
C MET A 114 -3.28 -8.34 12.89
N PHE A 115 -2.96 -9.59 12.54
CA PHE A 115 -2.38 -9.95 11.25
C PHE A 115 -3.42 -9.94 10.11
N ARG A 116 -4.67 -10.29 10.40
CA ARG A 116 -5.77 -10.26 9.44
C ARG A 116 -7.07 -9.84 10.10
N VAL A 117 -7.50 -8.62 9.79
CA VAL A 117 -8.65 -7.94 10.37
C VAL A 117 -9.54 -7.36 9.26
N ARG A 118 -10.78 -7.02 9.57
CA ARG A 118 -11.73 -6.45 8.59
C ARG A 118 -11.66 -4.94 8.45
N CYS A 119 -11.04 -4.26 9.41
CA CYS A 119 -10.83 -2.82 9.41
C CYS A 119 -9.38 -2.55 9.79
N PHE A 120 -8.61 -1.92 8.91
CA PHE A 120 -7.19 -1.67 9.12
C PHE A 120 -6.74 -0.38 8.44
N THR A 121 -5.64 0.17 8.94
CA THR A 121 -5.00 1.35 8.37
C THR A 121 -3.91 0.92 7.41
N GLN A 122 -4.11 1.15 6.12
CA GLN A 122 -3.13 0.89 5.08
C GLN A 122 -2.16 2.08 4.99
N ASP A 123 -0.86 1.82 4.95
CA ASP A 123 0.18 2.82 4.69
C ASP A 123 0.40 3.01 3.19
N ASP A 124 -0.65 3.39 2.53
CA ASP A 124 -0.78 3.38 1.09
C ASP A 124 -0.10 4.60 0.44
N ALA A 125 0.34 4.44 -0.78
CA ALA A 125 0.66 5.56 -1.65
C ALA A 125 0.41 5.22 -3.12
N HIS A 126 0.03 6.26 -3.84
CA HIS A 126 -0.25 6.23 -5.27
C HIS A 126 0.65 7.23 -5.97
N ILE A 127 1.41 6.75 -6.94
CA ILE A 127 2.37 7.58 -7.66
C ILE A 127 1.93 7.61 -9.11
N LEU A 128 1.61 8.82 -9.60
CA LEU A 128 1.28 9.03 -11.01
C LEU A 128 2.51 9.58 -11.71
N LEU A 129 2.91 8.94 -12.82
CA LEU A 129 4.18 9.19 -13.47
C LEU A 129 4.10 8.95 -14.99
N ALA A 130 5.07 9.49 -15.72
CA ALA A 130 5.26 9.18 -17.13
C ALA A 130 5.93 7.82 -17.32
N LYS A 131 5.72 7.18 -18.46
CA LYS A 131 6.21 5.82 -18.74
C LYS A 131 7.73 5.67 -18.63
N ASP A 132 8.48 6.70 -19.00
CA ASP A 132 9.94 6.75 -18.91
C ASP A 132 10.49 6.89 -17.49
N GLN A 133 9.65 7.25 -16.52
CA GLN A 133 10.00 7.42 -15.11
C GLN A 133 9.82 6.11 -14.28
N ILE A 134 9.20 5.06 -14.84
CA ILE A 134 8.82 3.85 -14.10
C ILE A 134 10.03 3.20 -13.43
N LYS A 135 11.09 2.97 -14.18
CA LYS A 135 12.28 2.27 -13.68
C LYS A 135 12.90 2.98 -12.49
N ASP A 136 13.13 4.27 -12.60
CA ASP A 136 13.76 5.09 -11.56
C ASP A 136 12.86 5.16 -10.31
N GLU A 137 11.56 5.24 -10.49
CA GLU A 137 10.63 5.29 -9.36
C GLU A 137 10.53 3.94 -8.65
N VAL A 138 10.50 2.80 -9.35
CA VAL A 138 10.53 1.47 -8.73
C VAL A 138 11.82 1.27 -7.92
N ILE A 139 12.96 1.66 -8.47
CA ILE A 139 14.25 1.63 -7.76
C ILE A 139 14.20 2.49 -6.49
N ARG A 140 13.66 3.69 -6.59
CA ARG A 140 13.50 4.62 -5.48
C ARG A 140 12.63 4.03 -4.37
N ILE A 141 11.52 3.39 -4.72
CA ILE A 141 10.63 2.72 -3.75
C ILE A 141 11.35 1.54 -3.09
N ALA A 142 12.10 0.74 -3.85
CA ALA A 142 12.88 -0.37 -3.29
C ALA A 142 13.93 0.13 -2.28
N GLN A 143 14.57 1.28 -2.53
CA GLN A 143 15.49 1.91 -1.58
C GLN A 143 14.79 2.41 -0.32
N LEU A 144 13.56 2.95 -0.45
CA LEU A 144 12.74 3.32 0.70
C LEU A 144 12.41 2.09 1.54
N PHE A 145 12.09 0.94 0.93
CA PHE A 145 11.84 -0.31 1.64
C PHE A 145 13.10 -0.81 2.37
N ASP A 146 14.26 -0.72 1.74
CA ASP A 146 15.55 -1.05 2.38
C ASP A 146 15.79 -0.19 3.64
N GLU A 147 15.55 1.12 3.55
CA GLU A 147 15.70 2.03 4.69
C GLU A 147 14.77 1.63 5.84
N VAL A 148 13.50 1.38 5.54
CA VAL A 148 12.49 1.06 6.55
C VAL A 148 12.76 -0.29 7.18
N TYR A 149 12.91 -1.36 6.39
CA TYR A 149 13.06 -2.70 6.93
C TYR A 149 14.38 -2.89 7.68
N SER A 150 15.45 -2.22 7.24
CA SER A 150 16.75 -2.24 7.95
C SER A 150 16.65 -1.62 9.35
N LEU A 151 15.83 -0.58 9.54
CA LEU A 151 15.63 0.02 10.86
C LEU A 151 15.05 -0.97 11.87
N PHE A 152 14.17 -1.87 11.39
CA PHE A 152 13.55 -2.90 12.25
C PHE A 152 14.33 -4.22 12.27
N GLY A 153 15.43 -4.34 11.49
CA GLY A 153 16.20 -5.59 11.39
C GLY A 153 15.42 -6.72 10.71
N LEU A 154 14.53 -6.40 9.78
CA LEU A 154 13.65 -7.33 9.07
C LEU A 154 14.23 -7.70 7.71
N PRO A 155 14.82 -8.89 7.53
CA PRO A 155 15.23 -9.38 6.22
C PRO A 155 13.99 -9.68 5.37
N TYR A 156 14.10 -9.54 4.06
CA TYR A 156 12.99 -9.79 3.14
C TYR A 156 13.41 -10.54 1.88
N LYS A 157 12.44 -11.14 1.21
CA LYS A 157 12.54 -11.73 -0.13
C LYS A 157 11.56 -11.01 -1.05
N ILE A 158 11.88 -10.99 -2.34
CA ILE A 158 11.02 -10.36 -3.37
C ILE A 158 10.39 -11.44 -4.22
N GLU A 159 9.09 -11.33 -4.46
CA GLU A 159 8.35 -12.14 -5.43
C GLU A 159 7.76 -11.23 -6.50
N LEU A 160 7.90 -11.62 -7.77
CA LEU A 160 7.22 -11.00 -8.90
C LEU A 160 5.93 -11.80 -9.18
N SER A 161 4.81 -11.22 -8.82
CA SER A 161 3.49 -11.80 -9.03
C SER A 161 2.95 -11.35 -10.38
N THR A 162 2.71 -12.32 -11.27
CA THR A 162 2.36 -12.10 -12.68
C THR A 162 0.84 -12.16 -12.91
N MET A 163 0.43 -12.02 -14.16
CA MET A 163 -0.95 -11.92 -14.61
C MET A 163 -1.85 -13.06 -14.06
N PRO A 164 -2.93 -12.74 -13.33
CA PRO A 164 -3.93 -13.71 -12.88
C PRO A 164 -4.93 -14.05 -13.99
N ASP A 165 -5.74 -15.11 -13.78
CA ASP A 165 -6.81 -15.47 -14.70
C ASP A 165 -7.89 -14.38 -14.82
N ASP A 166 -8.30 -13.79 -13.69
CA ASP A 166 -9.23 -12.65 -13.63
C ASP A 166 -8.44 -11.33 -13.66
N HIS A 167 -8.39 -10.67 -14.81
CA HIS A 167 -7.62 -9.45 -15.03
C HIS A 167 -8.29 -8.51 -16.04
N ILE A 168 -7.89 -7.24 -16.01
CA ILE A 168 -8.20 -6.24 -17.01
C ILE A 168 -6.94 -5.91 -17.83
N GLY A 169 -7.12 -5.36 -19.03
CA GLY A 169 -6.04 -5.01 -19.94
C GLY A 169 -5.60 -6.15 -20.87
N THR A 170 -4.66 -5.86 -21.72
CA THR A 170 -4.15 -6.81 -22.71
C THR A 170 -2.93 -7.57 -22.17
N ARG A 171 -2.70 -8.77 -22.69
CA ARG A 171 -1.49 -9.55 -22.35
C ARG A 171 -0.20 -8.77 -22.65
N GLU A 172 -0.19 -7.99 -23.71
CA GLU A 172 0.98 -7.17 -24.09
C GLU A 172 1.28 -6.09 -23.03
N ASP A 173 0.25 -5.46 -22.47
CA ASP A 173 0.42 -4.48 -21.39
C ASP A 173 0.96 -5.13 -20.12
N TRP A 174 0.46 -6.33 -19.80
CA TRP A 174 0.94 -7.12 -18.67
C TRP A 174 2.41 -7.52 -18.82
N GLU A 175 2.80 -8.06 -19.99
CA GLU A 175 4.19 -8.42 -20.27
C GLU A 175 5.14 -7.20 -20.19
N LYS A 176 4.71 -6.03 -20.68
CA LYS A 176 5.46 -4.77 -20.52
C LYS A 176 5.65 -4.38 -19.06
N ALA A 177 4.58 -4.47 -18.26
CA ALA A 177 4.62 -4.11 -16.85
C ALA A 177 5.48 -5.09 -16.03
N GLU A 178 5.35 -6.40 -16.26
CA GLU A 178 6.16 -7.45 -15.64
C GLU A 178 7.65 -7.26 -15.91
N ASN A 179 8.01 -7.03 -17.18
CA ASN A 179 9.38 -6.79 -17.60
C ASN A 179 9.94 -5.49 -16.97
N ALA A 180 9.14 -4.42 -16.90
CA ALA A 180 9.58 -3.17 -16.30
C ALA A 180 9.90 -3.33 -14.80
N LEU A 181 9.09 -4.07 -14.06
CA LEU A 181 9.33 -4.40 -12.65
C LEU A 181 10.58 -5.28 -12.48
N ALA A 182 10.71 -6.34 -13.30
CA ALA A 182 11.85 -7.26 -13.29
C ALA A 182 13.17 -6.54 -13.58
N ASP A 183 13.20 -5.71 -14.62
CA ASP A 183 14.37 -4.94 -15.03
C ASP A 183 14.80 -3.93 -13.96
N ALA A 184 13.85 -3.27 -13.33
CA ALA A 184 14.15 -2.32 -12.25
C ALA A 184 14.84 -3.01 -11.07
N ILE A 185 14.30 -4.12 -10.58
CA ILE A 185 14.85 -4.86 -9.44
C ILE A 185 16.20 -5.50 -9.78
N THR A 186 16.32 -6.11 -10.95
CA THR A 186 17.58 -6.73 -11.40
C THR A 186 18.68 -5.67 -11.55
N SER A 187 18.36 -4.47 -12.02
CA SER A 187 19.34 -3.39 -12.22
C SER A 187 20.01 -2.91 -10.93
N ILE A 188 19.40 -3.13 -9.77
CA ILE A 188 19.97 -2.82 -8.45
C ILE A 188 20.56 -4.05 -7.74
N GLY A 189 20.73 -5.16 -8.48
CA GLY A 189 21.38 -6.38 -7.98
C GLY A 189 20.52 -7.18 -6.99
N LYS A 190 19.19 -6.97 -6.95
CA LYS A 190 18.28 -7.76 -6.12
C LYS A 190 17.75 -8.95 -6.91
N GLU A 191 17.62 -10.08 -6.20
CA GLU A 191 17.03 -11.30 -6.73
C GLU A 191 15.52 -11.34 -6.40
N TYR A 192 14.76 -11.98 -7.26
CA TYR A 192 13.33 -12.22 -7.05
C TYR A 192 12.94 -13.63 -7.52
N VAL A 193 11.81 -14.12 -7.03
CA VAL A 193 11.18 -15.36 -7.47
C VAL A 193 9.89 -15.01 -8.20
N VAL A 194 9.60 -15.69 -9.30
CA VAL A 194 8.33 -15.50 -10.02
C VAL A 194 7.23 -16.28 -9.32
N ASN A 195 6.12 -15.61 -9.01
CA ASN A 195 4.89 -16.18 -8.46
C ASN A 195 3.77 -16.05 -9.51
N PRO A 196 3.53 -17.09 -10.32
CA PRO A 196 2.59 -17.00 -11.44
C PRO A 196 1.13 -16.85 -10.98
N GLY A 197 0.42 -15.89 -11.58
CA GLY A 197 -1.02 -15.74 -11.40
C GLY A 197 -1.46 -15.04 -10.10
N ASP A 198 -0.54 -14.45 -9.34
CA ASP A 198 -0.86 -13.78 -8.06
C ASP A 198 -0.86 -12.25 -8.19
N GLY A 199 -0.84 -11.70 -9.40
CA GLY A 199 -0.96 -10.26 -9.65
C GLY A 199 -2.31 -9.69 -9.18
N ALA A 200 -2.41 -8.37 -9.06
CA ALA A 200 -3.69 -7.73 -8.86
C ALA A 200 -4.49 -7.76 -10.18
N PHE A 201 -5.80 -7.64 -10.14
CA PHE A 201 -6.61 -7.70 -11.38
C PHE A 201 -6.25 -6.58 -12.39
N TYR A 202 -5.59 -5.52 -11.95
CA TYR A 202 -5.21 -4.35 -12.77
C TYR A 202 -3.71 -4.28 -13.10
N GLY A 203 -2.86 -5.12 -12.52
CA GLY A 203 -1.43 -5.10 -12.82
C GLY A 203 -0.55 -6.04 -12.01
N PRO A 204 0.66 -6.34 -12.49
CA PRO A 204 1.64 -7.16 -11.79
C PRO A 204 2.20 -6.43 -10.56
N LYS A 205 2.77 -7.20 -9.64
CA LYS A 205 3.31 -6.66 -8.40
C LYS A 205 4.64 -7.30 -7.99
N LEU A 206 5.47 -6.50 -7.33
CA LEU A 206 6.60 -6.98 -6.55
C LEU A 206 6.15 -7.05 -5.09
N ASP A 207 6.09 -8.25 -4.54
CA ASP A 207 5.74 -8.50 -3.16
C ASP A 207 7.00 -8.67 -2.32
N PHE A 208 7.10 -7.89 -1.24
CA PHE A 208 8.22 -7.93 -0.29
C PHE A 208 7.78 -8.72 0.94
N HIS A 209 8.31 -9.93 1.03
CA HIS A 209 8.03 -10.87 2.11
C HIS A 209 9.08 -10.73 3.19
N ILE A 210 8.75 -10.06 4.29
CA ILE A 210 9.61 -9.96 5.46
C ILE A 210 9.59 -11.26 6.27
N GLN A 211 10.74 -11.60 6.86
CA GLN A 211 10.85 -12.74 7.75
C GLN A 211 11.00 -12.27 9.19
N ASP A 212 10.14 -12.80 10.06
CA ASP A 212 10.22 -12.51 11.50
C ASP A 212 11.26 -13.40 12.21
N SER A 213 11.51 -13.11 13.49
CA SER A 213 12.49 -13.84 14.32
C SER A 213 12.12 -15.33 14.54
N LEU A 214 10.88 -15.72 14.26
CA LEU A 214 10.42 -17.10 14.33
C LEU A 214 10.55 -17.83 12.98
N GLY A 215 11.09 -17.17 11.94
CA GLY A 215 11.24 -17.70 10.59
C GLY A 215 9.96 -17.71 9.75
N ARG A 216 8.88 -17.07 10.21
CA ARG A 216 7.64 -16.95 9.43
C ARG A 216 7.78 -15.82 8.43
N THR A 217 7.13 -15.98 7.29
CA THR A 217 7.15 -15.02 6.19
C THR A 217 5.83 -14.26 6.11
N TRP A 218 5.91 -12.94 5.99
CA TRP A 218 4.76 -12.04 5.93
C TRP A 218 4.87 -11.10 4.74
N GLN A 219 3.89 -11.13 3.86
CA GLN A 219 3.76 -10.12 2.80
C GLN A 219 3.40 -8.78 3.45
N CYS A 220 4.29 -7.81 3.34
CA CYS A 220 4.11 -6.44 3.86
C CYS A 220 4.25 -5.40 2.76
N GLY A 221 5.45 -5.23 2.24
CA GLY A 221 5.69 -4.28 1.15
C GLY A 221 5.17 -4.82 -0.17
N THR A 222 4.61 -3.92 -0.97
CA THR A 222 4.16 -4.24 -2.33
C THR A 222 4.37 -3.03 -3.23
N ILE A 223 4.83 -3.26 -4.45
CA ILE A 223 4.89 -2.30 -5.55
C ILE A 223 4.06 -2.89 -6.68
N GLN A 224 2.97 -2.23 -7.07
CA GLN A 224 2.08 -2.68 -8.15
C GLN A 224 2.13 -1.67 -9.28
N LEU A 225 2.37 -2.13 -10.50
CA LEU A 225 2.43 -1.28 -11.69
C LEU A 225 1.12 -1.39 -12.46
N ASP A 226 0.43 -0.27 -12.63
CA ASP A 226 -0.91 -0.19 -13.16
C ASP A 226 -0.95 0.72 -14.40
N TYR A 227 -1.23 0.11 -15.54
CA TYR A 227 -1.48 0.80 -16.82
C TYR A 227 -2.98 0.97 -17.12
N GLN A 228 -3.88 0.48 -16.25
CA GLN A 228 -5.29 0.32 -16.55
C GLN A 228 -6.16 1.41 -15.91
N LEU A 229 -6.04 1.59 -14.58
CA LEU A 229 -6.91 2.52 -13.87
C LEU A 229 -6.83 3.96 -14.38
N PRO A 230 -5.64 4.54 -14.62
CA PRO A 230 -5.57 5.90 -15.14
C PRO A 230 -6.37 6.12 -16.44
N GLY A 231 -6.32 5.14 -17.36
CA GLY A 231 -7.09 5.19 -18.60
C GLY A 231 -8.61 5.01 -18.39
N ARG A 232 -9.02 4.24 -17.39
CA ARG A 232 -10.45 4.05 -17.05
C ARG A 232 -11.10 5.29 -16.45
N PHE A 233 -10.30 6.18 -15.88
CA PHE A 233 -10.71 7.49 -15.35
C PHE A 233 -10.42 8.64 -16.32
N ASP A 234 -10.01 8.34 -17.56
CA ASP A 234 -9.65 9.34 -18.57
C ASP A 234 -8.59 10.34 -18.05
N LEU A 235 -7.67 9.89 -17.19
CA LEU A 235 -6.60 10.75 -16.70
C LEU A 235 -5.65 11.14 -17.82
N GLU A 236 -5.20 12.41 -17.81
CA GLU A 236 -4.24 12.89 -18.77
C GLU A 236 -3.24 13.87 -18.14
N TYR A 237 -2.08 14.00 -18.77
CA TYR A 237 -1.12 15.07 -18.49
C TYR A 237 -0.60 15.67 -19.80
N THR A 238 -0.18 16.92 -19.75
CA THR A 238 0.42 17.59 -20.92
C THR A 238 1.88 17.18 -21.06
N THR A 239 2.24 16.65 -22.23
CA THR A 239 3.60 16.22 -22.57
C THR A 239 4.52 17.39 -22.92
N SER A 240 5.82 17.15 -23.05
CA SER A 240 6.82 18.22 -23.33
C SER A 240 6.66 18.87 -24.71
N ASP A 241 6.03 18.18 -25.64
CA ASP A 241 5.71 18.67 -26.99
C ASP A 241 4.35 19.36 -27.09
N GLY A 242 3.63 19.47 -25.95
CA GLY A 242 2.32 20.11 -25.85
C GLY A 242 1.15 19.17 -26.19
N GLY A 243 1.41 17.88 -26.44
CA GLY A 243 0.40 16.86 -26.58
C GLY A 243 -0.21 16.43 -25.25
N LYS A 244 -0.98 15.33 -25.28
CA LYS A 244 -1.57 14.69 -24.11
C LYS A 244 -1.16 13.22 -24.08
N ASP A 245 -0.89 12.67 -22.89
CA ASP A 245 -0.70 11.23 -22.66
C ASP A 245 -1.34 10.82 -21.35
N VAL A 246 -1.61 9.53 -21.22
CA VAL A 246 -2.18 8.93 -20.00
C VAL A 246 -1.02 8.60 -19.03
N PRO A 247 -1.07 9.03 -17.76
CA PRO A 247 -0.05 8.65 -16.80
C PRO A 247 -0.14 7.16 -16.48
N VAL A 248 0.97 6.60 -15.99
CA VAL A 248 0.99 5.27 -15.35
C VAL A 248 0.85 5.47 -13.85
N MET A 249 0.29 4.49 -13.15
CA MET A 249 0.15 4.53 -11.71
C MET A 249 0.96 3.42 -11.04
N ILE A 250 1.67 3.77 -9.97
CA ILE A 250 2.27 2.81 -9.07
C ILE A 250 1.52 2.86 -7.75
N HIS A 251 0.99 1.72 -7.32
CA HIS A 251 0.44 1.53 -5.99
C HIS A 251 1.52 0.91 -5.11
N ARG A 252 1.72 1.42 -3.91
CA ARG A 252 2.68 0.81 -3.00
C ARG A 252 2.28 0.94 -1.53
N VAL A 253 2.63 -0.07 -0.77
CA VAL A 253 2.60 -0.10 0.69
C VAL A 253 3.97 -0.54 1.21
N VAL A 254 4.40 -0.05 2.37
CA VAL A 254 5.65 -0.47 3.03
C VAL A 254 5.33 -1.45 4.15
N PHE A 255 4.45 -1.07 5.06
CA PHE A 255 4.03 -1.91 6.19
C PHE A 255 2.92 -2.91 5.81
N GLY A 256 2.20 -2.64 4.73
CA GLY A 256 1.00 -3.34 4.32
C GLY A 256 -0.23 -2.84 5.09
N SER A 257 -0.25 -3.04 6.41
CA SER A 257 -1.14 -2.34 7.33
C SER A 257 -0.42 -2.06 8.64
N ILE A 258 -0.78 -0.96 9.28
CA ILE A 258 -0.24 -0.58 10.59
C ILE A 258 -0.52 -1.69 11.62
N GLU A 259 -1.70 -2.26 11.60
CA GLU A 259 -2.13 -3.33 12.52
C GLU A 259 -1.26 -4.59 12.34
N ARG A 260 -1.10 -5.08 11.12
CA ARG A 260 -0.27 -6.26 10.81
C ARG A 260 1.18 -6.01 11.18
N PHE A 261 1.73 -4.86 10.82
CA PHE A 261 3.11 -4.53 11.09
C PHE A 261 3.40 -4.42 12.59
N ILE A 262 2.49 -3.81 13.38
CA ILE A 262 2.60 -3.81 14.85
C ILE A 262 2.59 -5.25 15.39
N GLY A 263 1.72 -6.12 14.88
CA GLY A 263 1.71 -7.54 15.25
C GLY A 263 3.07 -8.21 15.00
N ILE A 264 3.62 -8.03 13.80
CA ILE A 264 4.90 -8.61 13.39
C ILE A 264 6.05 -8.10 14.28
N ILE A 265 6.20 -6.80 14.45
CA ILE A 265 7.30 -6.24 15.24
C ILE A 265 7.16 -6.53 16.73
N THR A 266 5.92 -6.71 17.23
CA THR A 266 5.69 -7.13 18.63
C THR A 266 6.23 -8.52 18.87
N GLU A 267 6.00 -9.44 17.96
CA GLU A 267 6.52 -10.81 18.04
C GLU A 267 8.02 -10.85 17.71
N HIS A 268 8.46 -10.09 16.71
CA HIS A 268 9.88 -10.02 16.31
C HIS A 268 10.77 -9.55 17.47
N PHE A 269 10.37 -8.51 18.20
CA PHE A 269 11.07 -8.01 19.37
C PHE A 269 10.70 -8.71 20.70
N ALA A 270 9.80 -9.69 20.66
CA ALA A 270 9.24 -10.34 21.87
C ALA A 270 8.74 -9.31 22.91
N GLY A 271 8.20 -8.17 22.45
CA GLY A 271 7.77 -7.05 23.27
C GLY A 271 8.86 -6.12 23.78
N ALA A 272 10.15 -6.47 23.63
CA ALA A 272 11.28 -5.63 23.99
C ALA A 272 11.66 -4.65 22.86
N PHE A 273 10.77 -3.70 22.60
CA PHE A 273 10.95 -2.73 21.52
C PHE A 273 12.20 -1.85 21.70
N PRO A 274 12.82 -1.37 20.61
CA PRO A 274 13.80 -0.30 20.67
C PRO A 274 13.26 0.91 21.44
N ALA A 275 14.12 1.62 22.17
CA ALA A 275 13.72 2.70 23.08
C ALA A 275 12.82 3.75 22.41
N TRP A 276 13.11 4.12 21.15
CA TRP A 276 12.31 5.12 20.41
C TRP A 276 10.88 4.67 20.11
N LEU A 277 10.64 3.35 20.06
CA LEU A 277 9.34 2.74 19.73
C LEU A 277 8.61 2.24 21.00
N ALA A 278 9.33 2.05 22.10
CA ALA A 278 8.78 1.49 23.33
C ALA A 278 7.70 2.41 23.96
N PRO A 279 6.52 1.87 24.30
CA PRO A 279 5.47 2.66 24.99
C PRO A 279 5.90 3.19 26.37
N VAL A 280 6.86 2.51 27.01
CA VAL A 280 7.49 2.94 28.26
C VAL A 280 8.99 2.89 28.05
N GLN A 281 9.63 4.04 27.96
CA GLN A 281 11.05 4.16 27.65
C GLN A 281 11.95 4.01 28.87
N VAL A 282 11.47 4.49 30.03
CA VAL A 282 12.20 4.45 31.31
C VAL A 282 11.22 4.11 32.42
N LEU A 283 11.61 3.17 33.26
CA LEU A 283 10.89 2.80 34.46
C LEU A 283 11.81 3.05 35.67
N SER A 284 11.40 3.94 36.61
CA SER A 284 12.07 4.12 37.89
C SER A 284 11.42 3.24 38.94
N LEU A 285 12.21 2.43 39.61
CA LEU A 285 11.77 1.56 40.71
C LEU A 285 11.95 2.21 42.09
N ILE A 286 12.44 3.46 42.15
CA ILE A 286 12.77 4.15 43.42
C ILE A 286 11.53 4.56 44.22
N HIS A 287 10.36 4.68 43.58
CA HIS A 287 9.12 5.16 44.19
C HIS A 287 8.07 4.08 44.43
N ILE A 288 8.45 2.81 44.48
CA ILE A 288 7.49 1.69 44.72
C ILE A 288 7.29 1.40 46.24
N SER A 289 7.91 2.18 47.11
CA SER A 289 7.87 1.94 48.55
C SER A 289 7.24 3.07 49.38
N GLU A 290 6.14 3.67 48.93
CA GLU A 290 5.26 4.45 49.79
C GLU A 290 3.83 3.90 49.75
#